data_73f7ddcef3f645930c6709bc9d7e8ca7
#
_entry.id   73f7ddcef3f645930c6709bc9d7e8ca7
#
_cell.length_a   1.000
_cell.length_b   1.000
_cell.length_c   1.000
_cell.angle_alpha   90.00
_cell.angle_beta   90.00
_cell.angle_gamma   90.00
#
_symmetry.space_group_name_H-M   'P 1'
#
loop_
_entity.id
_entity.type
_entity.pdbx_description
1 polymer ?
#
loop_
_entity_poly.entity_id
_entity_poly.type
_entity_poly.pdbx_seq_one_letter_code
_entity_poly.pdbx_strand_id
1 'polypeptide(L)'
;MTPSPTSSPTPSSSGRSAVGRRAVLGAAAAVASVPALGGLATPAAAAPSGRSRSPKALPGGGDLGPNVIVFDPATPGIQAKLDEVFKKQESAQFGTGRYALLFKPGSYSGLNAQIGFYTSIAGLGLSPDDTTINGDITVDAGWFNGNATQNFWRSAENLAVVPVNGTNRWAVAQAAPFRRMHVRGGLNLAPNGYGWASGGYIADSRIDGQVGPYSQQQWYTRDSAIGGWLNGVWNMVFSGVEGAPGQTFPNPPYTTLNTTPISREKPFLYLNGNEYRVFLPEKRTNARGVTWGNGTPRGTSLPLSQFYVAKPGVTAATLNEALTQGLHLLFTPGIYHLDRPVQVNRANTVVLGLGYATLIPDNGVTALKVADVDGVRLAGFLIDAGPVNSATLLEVGPQGASADHSANPTTVQDVFIRIGGAGPGKATTSMVINSRHTIVDHTWVWRADHGDGVGWETNRADYGVRVNGDDVLATGLFVEHFNKYDVQWFGQRGRTIFFQNEKAYDAPNQAAIQNGSIKGYAAYKVADSVTTHEGWGLGSYCYYNVDPSIVQHHGFAAPNASGVKFHNLLVVSLGGQGQYERVINDTGSPTSGTSTVPSTVVSYP
;
A
#
# COMPACT_ATOMS: atom_id res chain seq x y z
N MET A 1 19.69 -1.07 34.40
CA MET A 1 18.83 -0.76 35.55
C MET A 1 17.42 -0.74 35.04
N THR A 2 16.72 -1.83 35.26
CA THR A 2 15.29 -2.06 34.96
C THR A 2 14.47 -1.77 36.19
N PRO A 3 13.22 -1.28 36.09
CA PRO A 3 12.23 -1.58 37.10
C PRO A 3 11.17 -2.54 36.53
N SER A 4 10.91 -3.59 37.32
CA SER A 4 9.89 -4.61 37.13
C SER A 4 8.47 -4.13 37.45
N PRO A 5 7.43 -4.83 36.96
CA PRO A 5 6.05 -4.42 37.09
C PRO A 5 5.40 -4.96 38.37
N THR A 6 4.43 -4.22 38.91
CA THR A 6 3.58 -4.61 40.00
C THR A 6 2.24 -5.20 39.54
N SER A 7 1.85 -6.20 40.27
CA SER A 7 0.75 -7.15 40.15
C SER A 7 -0.68 -6.60 40.15
N SER A 8 -1.54 -7.41 39.51
CA SER A 8 -3.00 -7.42 39.41
C SER A 8 -3.79 -7.34 40.73
N PRO A 9 -5.13 -7.13 40.63
CA PRO A 9 -6.01 -8.22 41.06
C PRO A 9 -7.20 -8.52 40.12
N THR A 10 -7.54 -9.81 40.09
CA THR A 10 -8.75 -10.42 39.53
C THR A 10 -10.01 -10.06 40.34
N PRO A 11 -11.19 -10.11 39.74
CA PRO A 11 -12.36 -10.59 40.47
C PRO A 11 -13.11 -11.74 39.76
N SER A 12 -13.74 -12.48 40.62
CA SER A 12 -14.40 -13.75 40.59
C SER A 12 -15.70 -13.84 39.78
N SER A 13 -15.99 -15.09 39.45
CA SER A 13 -17.15 -15.76 38.87
C SER A 13 -18.52 -15.56 39.53
N SER A 14 -19.58 -15.66 38.75
CA SER A 14 -20.85 -16.40 38.92
C SER A 14 -21.86 -15.84 37.89
N GLY A 15 -22.70 -16.59 37.20
CA GLY A 15 -23.50 -17.72 37.45
C GLY A 15 -24.29 -18.13 36.18
N ARG A 16 -24.59 -19.37 36.11
CA ARG A 16 -25.35 -20.09 35.07
C ARG A 16 -26.83 -19.71 35.03
N SER A 17 -27.45 -19.81 33.87
CA SER A 17 -28.72 -20.55 33.72
C SER A 17 -28.99 -20.91 32.23
N ALA A 18 -29.46 -22.14 32.06
CA ALA A 18 -29.77 -22.82 30.81
C ALA A 18 -31.32 -22.87 30.59
N VAL A 19 -31.69 -23.52 29.49
CA VAL A 19 -33.06 -23.99 29.06
C VAL A 19 -33.69 -23.07 28.01
N GLY A 20 -34.14 -23.53 26.84
CA GLY A 20 -34.52 -24.85 26.39
C GLY A 20 -34.96 -24.84 24.92
N ARG A 21 -34.91 -26.01 24.36
CA ARG A 21 -35.29 -26.40 22.99
C ARG A 21 -36.78 -26.23 22.69
N ARG A 22 -37.12 -26.03 21.41
CA ARG A 22 -38.12 -26.87 20.69
C ARG A 22 -38.10 -26.59 19.18
N ALA A 23 -38.03 -27.69 18.42
CA ALA A 23 -38.25 -27.85 17.00
C ALA A 23 -39.73 -28.14 16.72
N VAL A 24 -40.16 -28.04 15.44
CA VAL A 24 -41.15 -28.85 14.73
C VAL A 24 -41.28 -28.24 13.29
N LEU A 25 -40.86 -28.92 12.21
CA LEU A 25 -41.56 -29.73 11.24
C LEU A 25 -42.78 -29.02 10.59
N GLY A 26 -42.97 -28.95 9.30
CA GLY A 26 -42.73 -29.81 8.17
C GLY A 26 -43.60 -29.44 7.00
N ALA A 27 -43.21 -29.95 5.81
CA ALA A 27 -43.98 -30.50 4.70
C ALA A 27 -44.79 -29.51 3.82
N ALA A 28 -44.95 -29.66 2.54
CA ALA A 28 -44.59 -30.56 1.47
C ALA A 28 -45.11 -29.97 0.15
N ALA A 29 -44.64 -30.50 -0.95
CA ALA A 29 -44.84 -30.15 -2.35
C ALA A 29 -46.27 -30.31 -2.91
N ALA A 30 -46.56 -29.61 -4.03
CA ALA A 30 -47.43 -30.14 -5.09
C ALA A 30 -47.06 -29.54 -6.45
N VAL A 31 -46.84 -30.44 -7.37
CA VAL A 31 -46.63 -30.24 -8.81
C VAL A 31 -48.02 -30.25 -9.51
N ALA A 32 -48.22 -29.38 -10.49
CA ALA A 32 -49.22 -29.64 -11.52
C ALA A 32 -48.87 -28.96 -12.85
N SER A 33 -49.01 -29.73 -13.87
CA SER A 33 -48.63 -29.64 -15.27
C SER A 33 -49.54 -28.77 -16.15
N VAL A 34 -48.93 -28.33 -17.25
CA VAL A 34 -49.33 -27.71 -18.54
C VAL A 34 -50.67 -28.18 -19.13
N PRO A 35 -51.41 -27.36 -19.98
CA PRO A 35 -51.12 -27.42 -21.41
C PRO A 35 -51.11 -26.09 -22.18
N ALA A 36 -50.43 -26.14 -23.32
CA ALA A 36 -50.33 -25.11 -24.35
C ALA A 36 -51.60 -25.00 -25.18
N LEU A 37 -51.94 -23.78 -25.60
CA LEU A 37 -52.76 -23.53 -26.80
C LEU A 37 -52.34 -22.17 -27.40
N GLY A 38 -52.12 -22.20 -28.71
CA GLY A 38 -51.65 -21.07 -29.48
C GLY A 38 -52.76 -20.05 -29.82
N GLY A 39 -52.30 -18.86 -30.25
CA GLY A 39 -53.21 -17.90 -30.85
C GLY A 39 -52.73 -16.48 -30.96
N LEU A 40 -52.35 -16.08 -32.18
CA LEU A 40 -52.52 -14.75 -32.77
C LEU A 40 -51.63 -13.59 -32.26
N ALA A 41 -50.74 -13.16 -33.13
CA ALA A 41 -49.98 -11.95 -33.06
C ALA A 41 -50.85 -10.70 -33.14
N THR A 42 -50.74 -9.82 -32.15
CA THR A 42 -51.20 -8.43 -32.23
C THR A 42 -49.97 -7.49 -32.34
N PRO A 43 -50.07 -6.34 -33.04
CA PRO A 43 -48.92 -5.50 -33.30
C PRO A 43 -48.42 -4.86 -32.00
N ALA A 44 -47.08 -4.87 -31.84
CA ALA A 44 -46.39 -4.27 -30.71
C ALA A 44 -46.67 -2.77 -30.64
N ALA A 45 -47.33 -2.33 -29.58
CA ALA A 45 -47.38 -0.95 -29.19
C ALA A 45 -45.97 -0.51 -28.80
N ALA A 46 -45.50 0.60 -29.36
CA ALA A 46 -44.22 1.21 -29.00
C ALA A 46 -44.15 1.44 -27.49
N ALA A 47 -43.12 0.91 -26.85
CA ALA A 47 -42.83 1.17 -25.45
C ALA A 47 -42.63 2.67 -25.24
N PRO A 48 -43.19 3.25 -24.17
CA PRO A 48 -42.95 4.68 -23.86
C PRO A 48 -41.48 4.89 -23.62
N SER A 49 -40.88 5.87 -24.32
CA SER A 49 -39.53 6.34 -24.13
C SER A 49 -39.31 6.62 -22.64
N GLY A 50 -38.44 5.82 -22.01
CA GLY A 50 -38.08 5.98 -20.62
C GLY A 50 -37.57 7.39 -20.41
N ARG A 51 -38.28 8.18 -19.63
CA ARG A 51 -37.77 9.46 -19.10
C ARG A 51 -36.47 9.17 -18.38
N SER A 52 -35.36 9.71 -18.88
CA SER A 52 -34.09 9.70 -18.15
C SER A 52 -34.36 10.40 -16.80
N ARG A 53 -34.37 9.64 -15.73
CA ARG A 53 -34.43 10.23 -14.39
C ARG A 53 -33.18 11.07 -14.22
N SER A 54 -33.34 12.35 -13.94
CA SER A 54 -32.23 13.20 -13.51
C SER A 54 -31.50 12.49 -12.36
N PRO A 55 -30.16 12.48 -12.34
CA PRO A 55 -29.41 11.86 -11.25
C PRO A 55 -29.92 12.38 -9.90
N LYS A 56 -30.21 11.48 -8.98
CA LYS A 56 -30.65 11.85 -7.63
C LYS A 56 -29.48 12.55 -6.93
N ALA A 57 -29.72 13.72 -6.34
CA ALA A 57 -28.72 14.39 -5.55
C ALA A 57 -28.24 13.48 -4.41
N LEU A 58 -26.90 13.32 -4.27
CA LEU A 58 -26.29 12.48 -3.25
C LEU A 58 -25.91 13.34 -2.04
N PRO A 59 -26.20 12.87 -0.81
CA PRO A 59 -25.79 13.59 0.41
C PRO A 59 -24.29 13.50 0.64
N GLY A 60 -23.68 14.52 1.26
CA GLY A 60 -22.32 14.53 1.76
C GLY A 60 -21.20 14.81 0.75
N GLY A 61 -21.51 15.01 -0.55
CA GLY A 61 -20.55 15.49 -1.54
C GLY A 61 -20.25 17.00 -1.40
N GLY A 62 -19.38 17.54 -2.24
CA GLY A 62 -19.11 18.97 -2.37
C GLY A 62 -17.64 19.38 -2.17
N ASP A 63 -17.33 20.29 -1.24
CA ASP A 63 -15.98 20.79 -1.00
C ASP A 63 -15.02 19.69 -0.47
N LEU A 64 -13.72 20.02 -0.44
CA LEU A 64 -12.67 19.09 -0.02
C LEU A 64 -12.62 18.85 1.51
N GLY A 65 -13.45 19.54 2.30
CA GLY A 65 -13.53 19.40 3.75
C GLY A 65 -12.40 20.12 4.52
N PRO A 66 -12.51 20.19 5.85
CA PRO A 66 -11.67 21.06 6.69
C PRO A 66 -10.22 20.59 6.83
N ASN A 67 -9.94 19.32 6.59
CA ASN A 67 -8.60 18.73 6.73
C ASN A 67 -7.80 18.75 5.41
N VAL A 68 -8.37 19.29 4.34
CA VAL A 68 -7.64 19.69 3.14
C VAL A 68 -7.31 21.16 3.26
N ILE A 69 -6.04 21.47 3.51
CA ILE A 69 -5.56 22.83 3.73
C ILE A 69 -4.85 23.26 2.45
N VAL A 70 -5.41 24.27 1.78
CA VAL A 70 -4.87 24.77 0.52
C VAL A 70 -4.14 26.08 0.76
N PHE A 71 -2.89 26.14 0.36
CA PHE A 71 -2.05 27.32 0.43
C PHE A 71 -1.92 27.98 -0.96
N ASP A 72 -1.98 29.28 -0.95
CA ASP A 72 -1.70 30.18 -2.07
C ASP A 72 -0.40 30.92 -1.72
N PRO A 73 0.46 31.31 -2.68
CA PRO A 73 1.68 32.08 -2.38
C PRO A 73 1.44 33.36 -1.54
N ALA A 74 0.26 33.94 -1.63
CA ALA A 74 -0.13 35.12 -0.84
C ALA A 74 -0.75 34.76 0.53
N THR A 75 -0.93 33.50 0.88
CA THR A 75 -1.51 33.07 2.17
C THR A 75 -0.61 33.51 3.32
N PRO A 76 -1.08 34.30 4.29
CA PRO A 76 -0.27 34.65 5.45
C PRO A 76 -0.17 33.47 6.43
N GLY A 77 0.96 33.37 7.13
CA GLY A 77 1.14 32.41 8.23
C GLY A 77 1.19 30.94 7.82
N ILE A 78 1.63 30.62 6.60
CA ILE A 78 1.75 29.24 6.12
C ILE A 78 2.59 28.40 7.10
N GLN A 79 3.77 28.88 7.52
CA GLN A 79 4.64 28.16 8.44
C GLN A 79 3.94 27.82 9.76
N ALA A 80 3.23 28.77 10.35
CA ALA A 80 2.49 28.54 11.59
C ALA A 80 1.42 27.45 11.44
N LYS A 81 0.79 27.37 10.27
CA LYS A 81 -0.21 26.32 9.97
C LYS A 81 0.44 24.95 9.75
N LEU A 82 1.59 24.91 9.11
CA LEU A 82 2.39 23.68 8.97
C LEU A 82 2.82 23.16 10.35
N ASP A 83 3.32 24.04 11.21
CA ASP A 83 3.75 23.72 12.58
C ASP A 83 2.58 23.22 13.45
N GLU A 84 1.40 23.84 13.30
CA GLU A 84 0.18 23.39 13.99
C GLU A 84 -0.19 21.94 13.64
N VAL A 85 -0.16 21.60 12.34
CA VAL A 85 -0.48 20.25 11.88
C VAL A 85 0.62 19.28 12.33
N PHE A 86 1.87 19.63 12.15
CA PHE A 86 2.99 18.80 12.56
C PHE A 86 2.95 18.47 14.05
N LYS A 87 2.76 19.46 14.91
CA LYS A 87 2.66 19.27 16.37
C LYS A 87 1.56 18.27 16.77
N LYS A 88 0.47 18.21 15.99
CA LYS A 88 -0.62 17.23 16.22
C LYS A 88 -0.26 15.83 15.73
N GLN A 89 0.57 15.73 14.70
CA GLN A 89 0.77 14.50 13.93
C GLN A 89 2.17 13.89 14.11
N GLU A 90 3.13 14.58 14.73
CA GLU A 90 4.51 14.13 14.86
C GLU A 90 4.63 12.72 15.45
N SER A 91 3.95 12.46 16.55
CA SER A 91 3.96 11.18 17.27
C SER A 91 2.62 10.44 17.24
N ALA A 92 1.65 10.90 16.43
CA ALA A 92 0.28 10.36 16.38
C ALA A 92 0.19 9.08 15.52
N GLN A 93 1.04 8.10 15.79
CA GLN A 93 1.17 6.86 15.00
C GLN A 93 -0.15 6.11 14.80
N PHE A 94 -1.02 6.10 15.80
CA PHE A 94 -2.35 5.48 15.74
C PHE A 94 -3.48 6.49 15.96
N GLY A 95 -3.17 7.77 15.79
CA GLY A 95 -4.14 8.86 15.92
C GLY A 95 -5.19 8.88 14.81
N THR A 96 -6.29 9.59 15.07
CA THR A 96 -7.41 9.73 14.13
C THR A 96 -7.26 10.89 13.16
N GLY A 97 -6.30 11.81 13.39
CA GLY A 97 -6.02 12.95 12.51
C GLY A 97 -5.57 12.52 11.12
N ARG A 98 -6.10 13.16 10.09
CA ARG A 98 -5.74 12.95 8.67
C ARG A 98 -5.70 14.32 8.00
N TYR A 99 -4.62 14.65 7.29
CA TYR A 99 -4.44 15.98 6.69
C TYR A 99 -3.84 15.90 5.29
N ALA A 100 -4.31 16.77 4.41
CA ALA A 100 -3.71 17.03 3.11
C ALA A 100 -3.32 18.52 3.03
N LEU A 101 -2.03 18.79 2.90
CA LEU A 101 -1.43 20.11 2.76
C LEU A 101 -1.17 20.36 1.27
N LEU A 102 -1.98 21.16 0.62
CA LEU A 102 -1.96 21.36 -0.82
C LEU A 102 -1.47 22.77 -1.18
N PHE A 103 -0.51 22.84 -2.06
CA PHE A 103 0.11 24.10 -2.48
C PHE A 103 -0.29 24.43 -3.93
N LYS A 104 -0.94 25.55 -4.15
CA LYS A 104 -1.23 26.03 -5.50
C LYS A 104 0.07 26.32 -6.28
N PRO A 105 0.04 26.32 -7.63
CA PRO A 105 1.19 26.74 -8.42
C PRO A 105 1.75 28.08 -7.98
N GLY A 106 3.08 28.16 -7.87
CA GLY A 106 3.80 29.34 -7.42
C GLY A 106 5.04 29.02 -6.59
N SER A 107 5.68 30.05 -6.06
CA SER A 107 6.92 29.95 -5.27
C SER A 107 6.65 30.36 -3.82
N TYR A 108 7.12 29.53 -2.90
CA TYR A 108 6.95 29.71 -1.45
C TYR A 108 8.34 29.77 -0.81
N SER A 109 8.61 30.76 0.01
CA SER A 109 9.94 30.97 0.56
C SER A 109 9.98 30.90 2.08
N GLY A 110 11.10 30.41 2.62
CA GLY A 110 11.37 30.35 4.05
C GLY A 110 10.55 29.31 4.80
N LEU A 111 10.07 28.25 4.11
CA LEU A 111 9.28 27.21 4.73
C LEU A 111 10.17 26.02 5.17
N ASN A 112 9.82 25.45 6.32
CA ASN A 112 10.26 24.13 6.75
C ASN A 112 9.01 23.30 7.06
N ALA A 113 8.53 22.56 6.06
CA ALA A 113 7.35 21.70 6.20
C ALA A 113 7.76 20.38 6.83
N GLN A 114 7.64 20.26 8.14
CA GLN A 114 7.79 18.99 8.84
C GLN A 114 6.53 18.15 8.70
N ILE A 115 6.68 16.87 8.31
CA ILE A 115 5.55 15.99 7.99
C ILE A 115 5.43 14.89 9.03
N GLY A 116 4.30 14.87 9.75
CA GLY A 116 3.94 13.86 10.73
C GLY A 116 3.07 12.74 10.16
N PHE A 117 2.56 11.88 11.03
CA PHE A 117 1.70 10.75 10.64
C PHE A 117 0.42 11.21 9.92
N TYR A 118 -0.04 10.43 8.96
CA TYR A 118 -1.28 10.64 8.17
C TYR A 118 -1.38 12.03 7.56
N THR A 119 -0.23 12.60 7.21
CA THR A 119 -0.13 13.90 6.56
C THR A 119 0.49 13.74 5.18
N SER A 120 -0.20 14.21 4.16
CA SER A 120 0.34 14.34 2.80
C SER A 120 0.62 15.81 2.48
N ILE A 121 1.76 16.09 1.83
CA ILE A 121 2.06 17.41 1.24
C ILE A 121 2.13 17.26 -0.27
N ALA A 122 1.43 18.11 -1.01
CA ALA A 122 1.41 18.01 -2.47
C ALA A 122 1.27 19.38 -3.16
N GLY A 123 1.89 19.49 -4.34
CA GLY A 123 1.67 20.60 -5.27
C GLY A 123 0.44 20.35 -6.14
N LEU A 124 -0.30 21.42 -6.41
CA LEU A 124 -1.47 21.43 -7.30
C LEU A 124 -1.13 21.88 -8.74
N GLY A 125 0.13 21.82 -9.12
CA GLY A 125 0.57 22.02 -10.50
C GLY A 125 0.36 20.76 -11.36
N LEU A 126 0.40 20.90 -12.67
CA LEU A 126 0.44 19.77 -13.60
C LEU A 126 1.84 19.15 -13.65
N SER A 127 2.88 19.95 -13.43
CA SER A 127 4.26 19.55 -13.24
C SER A 127 4.73 19.82 -11.81
N PRO A 128 5.65 19.02 -11.25
CA PRO A 128 6.27 19.34 -9.96
C PRO A 128 6.88 20.76 -9.92
N ASP A 129 7.45 21.22 -11.03
CA ASP A 129 8.11 22.53 -11.13
C ASP A 129 7.13 23.72 -11.12
N ASP A 130 5.83 23.47 -11.27
CA ASP A 130 4.81 24.53 -11.16
C ASP A 130 4.66 25.02 -9.71
N THR A 131 5.07 24.22 -8.73
CA THR A 131 4.96 24.54 -7.30
C THR A 131 6.32 24.36 -6.64
N THR A 132 6.98 25.45 -6.26
CA THR A 132 8.33 25.39 -5.69
C THR A 132 8.33 25.87 -4.23
N ILE A 133 8.84 25.03 -3.33
CA ILE A 133 9.16 25.39 -1.94
C ILE A 133 10.65 25.71 -1.86
N ASN A 134 10.99 26.99 -1.67
CA ASN A 134 12.34 27.42 -1.31
C ASN A 134 12.48 27.26 0.22
N GLY A 135 12.93 26.11 0.63
CA GLY A 135 12.90 25.63 2.00
C GLY A 135 13.03 24.12 2.05
N ASP A 136 12.59 23.52 3.14
CA ASP A 136 12.69 22.07 3.34
C ASP A 136 11.33 21.40 3.49
N ILE A 137 11.23 20.15 3.02
CA ILE A 137 10.14 19.22 3.37
C ILE A 137 10.77 18.09 4.16
N THR A 138 10.59 18.12 5.47
CA THR A 138 11.40 17.31 6.40
C THR A 138 10.57 16.21 7.05
N VAL A 139 11.15 15.01 7.06
CA VAL A 139 10.81 13.96 8.01
C VAL A 139 12.06 13.59 8.77
N ASP A 140 12.01 13.67 10.10
CA ASP A 140 13.05 13.19 10.99
C ASP A 140 12.43 12.32 12.09
N ALA A 141 13.26 11.69 12.92
CA ALA A 141 12.85 10.73 13.94
C ALA A 141 13.07 11.24 15.37
N GLY A 142 12.99 12.56 15.60
CA GLY A 142 13.17 13.17 16.92
C GLY A 142 12.16 12.64 17.95
N TRP A 143 10.91 12.41 17.54
CA TRP A 143 9.86 11.86 18.38
C TRP A 143 10.15 10.44 18.90
N PHE A 144 10.99 9.67 18.22
CA PHE A 144 11.35 8.29 18.56
C PHE A 144 12.86 8.10 18.73
N ASN A 145 13.50 9.06 19.39
CA ASN A 145 14.92 9.04 19.75
C ASN A 145 15.88 8.75 18.59
N GLY A 146 15.60 9.29 17.42
CA GLY A 146 16.43 9.11 16.23
C GLY A 146 16.20 7.80 15.48
N ASN A 147 15.19 7.01 15.85
CA ASN A 147 14.80 5.78 15.17
C ASN A 147 13.68 6.05 14.16
N ALA A 148 13.96 5.91 12.87
CA ALA A 148 13.02 6.16 11.78
C ALA A 148 12.21 4.93 11.34
N THR A 149 12.40 3.75 11.97
CA THR A 149 11.71 2.52 11.56
C THR A 149 10.19 2.58 11.69
N GLN A 150 9.66 3.56 12.43
CA GLN A 150 8.23 3.78 12.59
C GLN A 150 7.72 5.06 11.89
N ASN A 151 8.52 5.70 11.03
CA ASN A 151 8.14 6.91 10.30
C ASN A 151 7.35 6.63 9.03
N PHE A 152 6.26 5.90 9.11
CA PHE A 152 5.36 5.58 8.01
C PHE A 152 4.13 6.50 7.94
N TRP A 153 3.22 6.29 6.97
CA TRP A 153 1.97 7.02 6.69
C TRP A 153 2.16 8.54 6.57
N ARG A 154 3.10 8.93 5.72
CA ARG A 154 3.33 10.33 5.31
C ARG A 154 3.79 10.38 3.86
N SER A 155 3.44 11.42 3.12
CA SER A 155 3.81 11.49 1.70
C SER A 155 4.21 12.90 1.27
N ALA A 156 5.08 12.97 0.27
CA ALA A 156 5.38 14.18 -0.49
C ALA A 156 5.20 13.92 -1.98
N GLU A 157 4.40 14.75 -2.64
CA GLU A 157 3.99 14.50 -4.02
C GLU A 157 3.92 15.79 -4.86
N ASN A 158 4.35 15.69 -6.11
CA ASN A 158 4.10 16.65 -7.18
C ASN A 158 4.49 18.11 -6.87
N LEU A 159 5.69 18.33 -6.31
CA LEU A 159 6.24 19.67 -6.07
C LEU A 159 7.76 19.69 -6.12
N ALA A 160 8.34 20.87 -6.32
CA ALA A 160 9.78 21.11 -6.27
C ALA A 160 10.22 21.64 -4.91
N VAL A 161 11.43 21.24 -4.48
CA VAL A 161 12.07 21.69 -3.23
C VAL A 161 13.45 22.24 -3.54
N VAL A 162 13.75 23.42 -3.04
CA VAL A 162 15.10 24.01 -3.03
C VAL A 162 15.60 24.01 -1.57
N PRO A 163 16.33 22.97 -1.13
CA PRO A 163 16.70 22.83 0.26
C PRO A 163 17.61 23.95 0.75
N VAL A 164 17.36 24.45 1.97
CA VAL A 164 18.12 25.59 2.54
C VAL A 164 19.64 25.29 2.62
N ASN A 165 19.98 24.06 3.01
CA ASN A 165 21.39 23.63 3.15
C ASN A 165 21.82 22.69 2.00
N GLY A 166 21.18 22.78 0.84
CA GLY A 166 21.49 21.98 -0.34
C GLY A 166 21.08 20.51 -0.26
N THR A 167 20.51 20.05 0.85
CA THR A 167 20.07 18.65 1.03
C THR A 167 18.79 18.59 1.85
N ASN A 168 17.74 18.00 1.28
CA ASN A 168 16.46 17.74 1.96
C ASN A 168 16.54 16.42 2.75
N ARG A 169 15.87 16.34 3.92
CA ARG A 169 15.79 15.11 4.72
C ARG A 169 14.43 14.46 4.60
N TRP A 170 14.43 13.17 4.26
CA TRP A 170 13.22 12.34 4.17
C TRP A 170 13.46 10.98 4.86
N ALA A 171 13.54 10.99 6.20
CA ALA A 171 13.84 9.81 7.01
C ALA A 171 12.56 9.04 7.35
N VAL A 172 12.13 8.20 6.44
CA VAL A 172 10.86 7.48 6.50
C VAL A 172 11.05 5.96 6.57
N ALA A 173 9.94 5.27 6.79
CA ALA A 173 9.79 3.82 6.67
C ALA A 173 8.72 3.50 5.61
N GLN A 174 8.28 2.25 5.51
CA GLN A 174 7.47 1.64 4.46
C GLN A 174 6.42 2.59 3.81
N ALA A 175 5.24 2.71 4.29
CA ALA A 175 4.11 3.44 3.69
C ALA A 175 4.30 4.98 3.62
N ALA A 176 5.37 5.44 2.97
CA ALA A 176 5.73 6.85 2.88
C ALA A 176 6.24 7.23 1.46
N PRO A 177 5.34 7.31 0.48
CA PRO A 177 5.72 7.57 -0.91
C PRO A 177 6.30 8.98 -1.10
N PHE A 178 7.38 9.03 -1.89
CA PHE A 178 7.98 10.24 -2.42
C PHE A 178 7.82 10.18 -3.95
N ARG A 179 6.77 10.83 -4.48
CA ARG A 179 6.38 10.72 -5.88
C ARG A 179 6.36 12.05 -6.61
N ARG A 180 6.85 12.06 -7.85
CA ARG A 180 6.79 13.27 -8.69
C ARG A 180 7.36 14.49 -7.96
N MET A 181 8.48 14.29 -7.31
CA MET A 181 9.19 15.36 -6.59
C MET A 181 10.38 15.81 -7.42
N HIS A 182 10.67 17.12 -7.38
CA HIS A 182 11.92 17.66 -7.88
C HIS A 182 12.73 18.23 -6.72
N VAL A 183 13.74 17.54 -6.26
CA VAL A 183 14.67 18.06 -5.25
C VAL A 183 15.85 18.72 -5.96
N ARG A 184 15.91 20.05 -5.92
CA ARG A 184 17.01 20.85 -6.51
C ARG A 184 18.19 20.88 -5.54
N GLY A 185 18.70 19.71 -5.23
CA GLY A 185 19.77 19.45 -4.25
C GLY A 185 19.90 17.98 -3.97
N GLY A 186 20.55 17.62 -2.87
CA GLY A 186 20.67 16.26 -2.37
C GLY A 186 19.43 15.81 -1.59
N LEU A 187 19.33 14.48 -1.38
CA LEU A 187 18.27 13.87 -0.56
C LEU A 187 18.89 12.92 0.45
N ASN A 188 18.71 13.21 1.74
CA ASN A 188 19.12 12.35 2.85
C ASN A 188 17.93 11.54 3.35
N LEU A 189 18.03 10.21 3.27
CA LEU A 189 16.96 9.30 3.66
C LEU A 189 17.08 8.78 5.09
N ALA A 190 18.17 9.12 5.81
CA ALA A 190 18.39 8.67 7.17
C ALA A 190 17.98 9.75 8.21
N PRO A 191 17.61 9.33 9.41
CA PRO A 191 17.38 10.25 10.52
C PRO A 191 18.66 10.96 10.95
N ASN A 192 18.51 12.08 11.64
CA ASN A 192 19.65 12.75 12.25
C ASN A 192 20.36 11.81 13.23
N GLY A 193 21.69 11.76 13.16
CA GLY A 193 22.48 10.79 13.95
C GLY A 193 22.52 9.38 13.38
N TYR A 194 21.93 9.12 12.21
CA TYR A 194 21.97 7.83 11.49
C TYR A 194 21.46 6.64 12.30
N GLY A 195 20.42 6.84 13.10
CA GLY A 195 19.73 5.77 13.81
C GLY A 195 19.04 4.77 12.85
N TRP A 196 18.36 3.80 13.40
CA TRP A 196 17.70 2.73 12.63
C TRP A 196 16.69 3.29 11.62
N ALA A 197 16.66 2.68 10.42
CA ALA A 197 15.72 3.03 9.34
C ALA A 197 15.46 1.81 8.47
N SER A 198 14.19 1.53 8.17
CA SER A 198 13.72 0.24 7.64
C SER A 198 13.31 0.25 6.17
N GLY A 199 13.53 1.34 5.44
CA GLY A 199 13.29 1.39 4.00
C GLY A 199 12.19 2.36 3.58
N GLY A 200 12.05 2.55 2.29
CA GLY A 200 11.05 3.45 1.71
C GLY A 200 11.01 3.38 0.19
N TYR A 201 10.41 4.41 -0.42
CA TYR A 201 10.04 4.38 -1.82
C TYR A 201 10.15 5.76 -2.49
N ILE A 202 10.77 5.79 -3.67
CA ILE A 202 10.82 6.96 -4.56
C ILE A 202 10.34 6.55 -5.95
N ALA A 203 9.46 7.37 -6.58
CA ALA A 203 9.04 7.15 -7.96
C ALA A 203 8.79 8.45 -8.72
N ASP A 204 9.01 8.42 -10.02
CA ASP A 204 8.75 9.53 -10.95
C ASP A 204 9.34 10.87 -10.45
N SER A 205 10.49 10.81 -9.78
CA SER A 205 11.11 11.94 -9.07
C SER A 205 12.49 12.27 -9.64
N ARG A 206 12.85 13.55 -9.60
CA ARG A 206 14.16 14.05 -9.95
C ARG A 206 14.88 14.58 -8.73
N ILE A 207 16.06 14.07 -8.46
CA ILE A 207 16.97 14.56 -7.42
C ILE A 207 18.26 14.99 -8.08
N ASP A 208 18.53 16.32 -8.16
CA ASP A 208 19.66 16.86 -8.88
C ASP A 208 21.01 16.49 -8.24
N GLY A 209 21.04 16.30 -6.92
CA GLY A 209 22.23 15.91 -6.17
C GLY A 209 22.25 14.41 -5.82
N GLN A 210 23.10 14.08 -4.83
CA GLN A 210 23.25 12.71 -4.33
C GLN A 210 22.07 12.31 -3.44
N VAL A 211 21.65 11.04 -3.56
CA VAL A 211 20.76 10.39 -2.61
C VAL A 211 21.58 9.60 -1.61
N GLY A 212 21.42 9.89 -0.34
CA GLY A 212 22.12 9.23 0.77
C GLY A 212 21.17 8.38 1.61
N PRO A 213 21.11 7.07 1.43
CA PRO A 213 20.29 6.18 2.27
C PRO A 213 20.90 5.98 3.66
N TYR A 214 22.21 5.99 3.78
CA TYR A 214 23.01 5.81 5.00
C TYR A 214 22.60 4.58 5.81
N SER A 215 21.77 4.73 6.84
CA SER A 215 21.31 3.64 7.73
C SER A 215 20.06 2.91 7.23
N GLN A 216 19.48 3.32 6.10
CA GLN A 216 18.33 2.62 5.52
C GLN A 216 18.70 1.18 5.15
N GLN A 217 17.97 0.23 5.70
CA GLN A 217 18.19 -1.21 5.50
C GLN A 217 17.92 -1.61 4.06
N GLN A 218 16.86 -1.09 3.46
CA GLN A 218 16.44 -1.32 2.08
C GLN A 218 15.78 -0.08 1.51
N TRP A 219 15.73 0.01 0.17
CA TRP A 219 15.06 1.10 -0.53
C TRP A 219 14.69 0.72 -1.95
N TYR A 220 13.56 1.19 -2.42
CA TYR A 220 13.17 1.04 -3.82
C TYR A 220 12.99 2.39 -4.52
N THR A 221 13.64 2.53 -5.65
CA THR A 221 13.54 3.71 -6.53
C THR A 221 13.18 3.27 -7.93
N ARG A 222 12.15 3.85 -8.53
CA ARG A 222 11.77 3.54 -9.91
C ARG A 222 11.47 4.78 -10.75
N ASP A 223 11.71 4.65 -12.07
CA ASP A 223 11.32 5.64 -13.09
C ASP A 223 11.67 7.08 -12.71
N SER A 224 12.86 7.28 -12.18
CA SER A 224 13.36 8.54 -11.61
C SER A 224 14.69 8.95 -12.25
N ALA A 225 15.13 10.18 -11.99
CA ALA A 225 16.45 10.68 -12.35
C ALA A 225 17.17 11.18 -11.10
N ILE A 226 18.37 10.67 -10.81
CA ILE A 226 19.15 11.03 -9.63
C ILE A 226 20.58 11.42 -9.99
N GLY A 227 21.18 12.36 -9.25
CA GLY A 227 22.59 12.74 -9.44
C GLY A 227 23.59 11.68 -8.95
N GLY A 228 23.11 10.69 -8.20
CA GLY A 228 23.88 9.54 -7.74
C GLY A 228 23.32 8.93 -6.45
N TRP A 229 23.91 7.79 -6.03
CA TRP A 229 23.53 7.06 -4.84
C TRP A 229 24.77 6.73 -4.00
N LEU A 230 24.75 7.02 -2.69
CA LEU A 230 25.97 7.00 -1.88
C LEU A 230 26.36 5.61 -1.34
N ASN A 231 25.42 4.86 -0.77
CA ASN A 231 25.71 3.58 -0.11
C ASN A 231 24.50 2.65 -0.07
N GLY A 232 24.60 1.50 0.58
CA GLY A 232 23.50 0.58 0.85
C GLY A 232 23.82 -0.32 2.02
N VAL A 233 22.80 -0.67 2.81
CA VAL A 233 22.97 -1.60 3.93
C VAL A 233 22.69 -3.03 3.50
N TRP A 234 21.48 -3.37 3.02
CA TRP A 234 21.13 -4.74 2.65
C TRP A 234 20.51 -4.89 1.27
N ASN A 235 19.61 -3.99 0.85
CA ASN A 235 18.83 -4.18 -0.40
C ASN A 235 18.40 -2.85 -1.01
N MET A 236 19.18 -2.34 -1.93
CA MET A 236 18.86 -1.12 -2.70
C MET A 236 18.48 -1.52 -4.12
N VAL A 237 17.23 -1.30 -4.48
CA VAL A 237 16.66 -1.75 -5.76
C VAL A 237 16.27 -0.56 -6.63
N PHE A 238 16.65 -0.64 -7.89
CA PHE A 238 16.39 0.40 -8.88
C PHE A 238 15.76 -0.21 -10.13
N SER A 239 14.71 0.39 -10.66
CA SER A 239 14.17 0.06 -11.99
C SER A 239 13.86 1.31 -12.79
N GLY A 240 14.38 1.40 -14.02
CA GLY A 240 14.16 2.55 -14.88
C GLY A 240 14.71 3.88 -14.34
N VAL A 241 15.76 3.85 -13.52
CA VAL A 241 16.34 5.05 -12.89
C VAL A 241 17.56 5.54 -13.67
N GLU A 242 17.53 6.81 -14.07
CA GLU A 242 18.69 7.51 -14.63
C GLU A 242 19.62 7.92 -13.49
N GLY A 243 20.93 7.64 -13.61
CA GLY A 243 21.92 7.92 -12.58
C GLY A 243 21.98 6.86 -11.45
N ALA A 244 21.22 5.75 -11.55
CA ALA A 244 21.35 4.63 -10.63
C ALA A 244 22.74 3.99 -10.68
N PRO A 245 23.22 3.41 -9.55
CA PRO A 245 24.45 2.60 -9.56
C PRO A 245 24.26 1.34 -10.41
N GLY A 246 25.37 0.76 -10.88
CA GLY A 246 25.35 -0.51 -11.58
C GLY A 246 24.89 -1.68 -10.71
N GLN A 247 24.50 -2.77 -11.37
CA GLN A 247 24.19 -4.03 -10.68
C GLN A 247 25.45 -4.60 -9.99
N THR A 248 25.42 -4.80 -8.68
CA THR A 248 26.56 -5.26 -7.89
C THR A 248 26.21 -6.24 -6.77
N PHE A 249 24.91 -6.46 -6.50
CA PHE A 249 24.46 -7.34 -5.41
C PHE A 249 25.31 -8.64 -5.32
N PRO A 250 25.74 -9.06 -4.12
CA PRO A 250 25.34 -8.59 -2.81
C PRO A 250 26.24 -7.48 -2.21
N ASN A 251 27.33 -7.10 -2.81
CA ASN A 251 28.24 -6.08 -2.25
C ASN A 251 28.88 -5.20 -3.33
N PRO A 252 28.56 -3.90 -3.39
CA PRO A 252 27.44 -3.20 -2.72
C PRO A 252 26.07 -3.83 -3.05
N PRO A 253 25.05 -3.72 -2.15
CA PRO A 253 23.80 -4.45 -2.28
C PRO A 253 22.83 -3.79 -3.27
N TYR A 254 23.27 -3.59 -4.51
CA TYR A 254 22.51 -2.90 -5.55
C TYR A 254 21.91 -3.88 -6.55
N THR A 255 20.58 -3.84 -6.69
CA THR A 255 19.82 -4.52 -7.73
C THR A 255 19.30 -3.49 -8.71
N THR A 256 19.79 -3.53 -9.96
CA THR A 256 19.49 -2.48 -10.94
C THR A 256 18.96 -3.06 -12.25
N LEU A 257 17.71 -2.70 -12.57
CA LEU A 257 17.05 -3.01 -13.84
C LEU A 257 17.03 -1.73 -14.70
N ASN A 258 17.44 -1.85 -15.96
CA ASN A 258 17.50 -0.70 -16.87
C ASN A 258 16.16 -0.01 -17.09
N THR A 259 15.06 -0.76 -17.05
CA THR A 259 13.71 -0.27 -17.26
C THR A 259 12.74 -0.91 -16.28
N THR A 260 11.63 -0.22 -15.99
CA THR A 260 10.45 -0.82 -15.39
C THR A 260 9.59 -1.40 -16.51
N PRO A 261 9.22 -2.70 -16.49
CA PRO A 261 8.56 -3.36 -17.61
C PRO A 261 7.28 -2.67 -18.06
N ILE A 262 6.42 -2.38 -17.09
CA ILE A 262 5.18 -1.62 -17.29
C ILE A 262 5.05 -0.69 -16.09
N SER A 263 4.79 0.59 -16.34
CA SER A 263 4.42 1.54 -15.29
C SER A 263 3.23 2.40 -15.71
N ARG A 264 2.46 2.78 -14.74
CA ARG A 264 1.40 3.76 -14.86
C ARG A 264 1.43 4.56 -13.57
N GLU A 265 1.69 5.87 -13.65
CA GLU A 265 1.82 6.67 -12.45
C GLU A 265 0.47 6.88 -11.75
N LYS A 266 0.55 7.15 -10.47
CA LYS A 266 -0.61 7.41 -9.60
C LYS A 266 -1.41 8.61 -10.10
N PRO A 267 -2.75 8.57 -10.11
CA PRO A 267 -3.58 9.75 -10.32
C PRO A 267 -3.31 10.83 -9.28
N PHE A 268 -3.35 12.09 -9.67
CA PHE A 268 -3.14 13.19 -8.74
C PHE A 268 -4.07 14.38 -9.00
N LEU A 269 -4.43 15.08 -7.93
CA LEU A 269 -5.23 16.30 -7.96
C LEU A 269 -4.37 17.48 -8.42
N TYR A 270 -4.89 18.33 -9.30
CA TYR A 270 -4.23 19.54 -9.74
C TYR A 270 -5.23 20.64 -10.09
N LEU A 271 -4.75 21.87 -10.24
CA LEU A 271 -5.52 23.02 -10.70
C LEU A 271 -5.25 23.32 -12.17
N ASN A 272 -6.31 23.44 -12.96
CA ASN A 272 -6.27 24.02 -14.29
C ASN A 272 -6.97 25.39 -14.23
N GLY A 273 -6.19 26.46 -14.13
CA GLY A 273 -6.73 27.76 -13.69
C GLY A 273 -7.29 27.63 -12.27
N ASN A 274 -8.59 27.87 -12.11
CA ASN A 274 -9.29 27.76 -10.82
C ASN A 274 -10.10 26.45 -10.67
N GLU A 275 -10.05 25.56 -11.66
CA GLU A 275 -10.80 24.30 -11.65
C GLU A 275 -9.94 23.17 -11.09
N TYR A 276 -10.42 22.46 -10.06
CA TYR A 276 -9.81 21.23 -9.61
C TYR A 276 -10.07 20.09 -10.61
N ARG A 277 -9.02 19.42 -10.96
CA ARG A 277 -9.04 18.27 -11.87
C ARG A 277 -8.17 17.13 -11.32
N VAL A 278 -8.46 15.90 -11.74
CA VAL A 278 -7.60 14.74 -11.47
C VAL A 278 -6.91 14.36 -12.76
N PHE A 279 -5.58 14.37 -12.75
CA PHE A 279 -4.79 13.90 -13.88
C PHE A 279 -4.57 12.40 -13.77
N LEU A 280 -4.76 11.70 -14.88
CA LEU A 280 -4.59 10.27 -15.03
C LEU A 280 -3.40 9.98 -15.95
N PRO A 281 -2.22 9.70 -15.41
CA PRO A 281 -1.05 9.40 -16.25
C PRO A 281 -1.26 8.17 -17.14
N GLU A 282 -0.66 8.22 -18.33
CA GLU A 282 -0.68 7.16 -19.33
C GLU A 282 0.19 5.96 -18.90
N LYS A 283 -0.15 4.77 -19.40
CA LYS A 283 0.68 3.57 -19.25
C LYS A 283 1.97 3.72 -20.10
N ARG A 284 3.10 3.37 -19.51
CA ARG A 284 4.41 3.26 -20.19
C ARG A 284 4.87 1.81 -20.17
N THR A 285 5.58 1.40 -21.21
CA THR A 285 6.29 0.11 -21.29
C THR A 285 7.78 0.38 -21.37
N ASN A 286 8.59 -0.50 -20.74
CA ASN A 286 10.03 -0.31 -20.61
C ASN A 286 10.37 1.11 -20.14
N ALA A 287 9.67 1.53 -19.08
CA ALA A 287 9.74 2.89 -18.57
C ALA A 287 11.12 3.21 -17.97
N ARG A 288 11.57 4.44 -18.18
CA ARG A 288 12.81 4.97 -17.63
C ARG A 288 12.69 6.48 -17.46
N GLY A 289 13.30 7.02 -16.40
CA GLY A 289 13.24 8.43 -16.07
C GLY A 289 11.83 8.95 -15.77
N VAL A 290 11.74 10.23 -15.44
CA VAL A 290 10.48 10.87 -15.02
C VAL A 290 9.49 11.07 -16.17
N THR A 291 8.20 11.15 -15.85
CA THR A 291 7.13 11.37 -16.85
C THR A 291 6.98 12.83 -17.27
N TRP A 292 7.48 13.77 -16.48
CA TRP A 292 7.26 15.21 -16.60
C TRP A 292 8.51 16.00 -17.05
N GLY A 293 9.66 15.33 -17.26
CA GLY A 293 10.94 15.99 -17.57
C GLY A 293 10.98 16.72 -18.93
N ASN A 294 10.11 16.38 -19.87
CA ASN A 294 10.07 16.94 -21.21
C ASN A 294 8.80 17.79 -21.47
N GLY A 295 8.25 18.43 -20.43
CA GLY A 295 7.07 19.27 -20.53
C GLY A 295 5.82 18.61 -19.95
N THR A 296 4.64 18.82 -20.56
CA THR A 296 3.37 18.29 -20.07
C THR A 296 3.37 16.76 -20.04
N PRO A 297 3.07 16.13 -18.91
CA PRO A 297 2.99 14.67 -18.82
C PRO A 297 1.89 14.13 -19.75
N ARG A 298 2.11 12.91 -20.28
CA ARG A 298 1.09 12.23 -21.10
C ARG A 298 0.02 11.62 -20.21
N GLY A 299 -1.24 11.81 -20.59
CA GLY A 299 -2.39 11.29 -19.83
C GLY A 299 -3.69 11.98 -20.18
N THR A 300 -4.70 11.77 -19.35
CA THR A 300 -6.01 12.39 -19.47
C THR A 300 -6.36 13.15 -18.19
N SER A 301 -7.20 14.16 -18.32
CA SER A 301 -7.61 15.00 -17.20
C SER A 301 -9.11 14.94 -17.02
N LEU A 302 -9.57 14.62 -15.82
CA LEU A 302 -10.98 14.57 -15.45
C LEU A 302 -11.32 15.75 -14.55
N PRO A 303 -12.41 16.52 -14.84
CA PRO A 303 -12.86 17.58 -13.94
C PRO A 303 -13.40 16.97 -12.63
N LEU A 304 -13.24 17.69 -11.52
CA LEU A 304 -13.70 17.21 -10.21
C LEU A 304 -15.22 16.99 -10.16
N SER A 305 -15.99 17.62 -11.07
CA SER A 305 -17.42 17.38 -11.24
C SER A 305 -17.78 15.94 -11.63
N GLN A 306 -16.82 15.15 -12.13
CA GLN A 306 -16.99 13.71 -12.39
C GLN A 306 -16.69 12.84 -11.17
N PHE A 307 -16.36 13.45 -10.04
CA PHE A 307 -16.07 12.75 -8.79
C PHE A 307 -17.15 13.04 -7.74
N TYR A 308 -17.49 12.02 -7.00
CA TYR A 308 -18.13 12.19 -5.70
C TYR A 308 -17.03 12.46 -4.67
N VAL A 309 -17.02 13.66 -4.12
CA VAL A 309 -16.06 14.06 -3.07
C VAL A 309 -16.61 13.58 -1.73
N ALA A 310 -16.13 12.42 -1.27
CA ALA A 310 -16.57 11.79 -0.05
C ALA A 310 -15.94 12.46 1.18
N LYS A 311 -16.77 12.72 2.19
CA LYS A 311 -16.35 13.22 3.51
C LYS A 311 -16.66 12.18 4.60
N PRO A 312 -15.92 12.17 5.74
CA PRO A 312 -16.23 11.29 6.86
C PRO A 312 -17.72 11.33 7.25
N GLY A 313 -18.27 10.17 7.58
CA GLY A 313 -19.70 9.99 7.86
C GLY A 313 -20.56 9.62 6.64
N VAL A 314 -19.99 9.62 5.41
CA VAL A 314 -20.70 9.07 4.25
C VAL A 314 -20.90 7.57 4.39
N THR A 315 -22.06 7.05 3.99
CA THR A 315 -22.35 5.62 4.03
C THR A 315 -21.80 4.89 2.81
N ALA A 316 -21.49 3.61 2.93
CA ALA A 316 -21.10 2.77 1.80
C ALA A 316 -22.23 2.67 0.73
N ALA A 317 -23.49 2.75 1.15
CA ALA A 317 -24.62 2.83 0.22
C ALA A 317 -24.55 4.07 -0.68
N THR A 318 -24.24 5.25 -0.12
CA THR A 318 -24.06 6.50 -0.88
C THR A 318 -22.88 6.42 -1.84
N LEU A 319 -21.75 5.84 -1.40
CA LEU A 319 -20.57 5.63 -2.25
C LEU A 319 -20.90 4.72 -3.45
N ASN A 320 -21.62 3.62 -3.21
CA ASN A 320 -22.04 2.70 -4.26
C ASN A 320 -23.07 3.34 -5.21
N GLU A 321 -23.96 4.17 -4.71
CA GLU A 321 -24.88 4.95 -5.55
C GLU A 321 -24.12 5.92 -6.46
N ALA A 322 -23.11 6.61 -5.94
CA ALA A 322 -22.24 7.49 -6.73
C ALA A 322 -21.55 6.73 -7.87
N LEU A 323 -20.99 5.55 -7.57
CA LEU A 323 -20.37 4.68 -8.57
C LEU A 323 -21.38 4.19 -9.62
N THR A 324 -22.60 3.86 -9.21
CA THR A 324 -23.70 3.45 -10.10
C THR A 324 -24.14 4.59 -11.03
N GLN A 325 -24.09 5.83 -10.56
CA GLN A 325 -24.34 7.03 -11.38
C GLN A 325 -23.20 7.35 -12.34
N GLY A 326 -22.10 6.58 -12.33
CA GLY A 326 -20.95 6.76 -13.20
C GLY A 326 -19.91 7.76 -12.67
N LEU A 327 -20.03 8.19 -11.41
CA LEU A 327 -19.01 9.05 -10.78
C LEU A 327 -17.79 8.23 -10.38
N HIS A 328 -16.65 8.90 -10.26
CA HIS A 328 -15.45 8.44 -9.58
C HIS A 328 -15.54 8.79 -8.09
N LEU A 329 -14.65 8.26 -7.25
CA LEU A 329 -14.58 8.62 -5.83
C LEU A 329 -13.31 9.39 -5.51
N LEU A 330 -13.45 10.49 -4.77
CA LEU A 330 -12.35 11.19 -4.11
C LEU A 330 -12.64 11.20 -2.61
N PHE A 331 -11.86 10.44 -1.84
CA PHE A 331 -11.94 10.45 -0.39
C PHE A 331 -11.11 11.59 0.19
N THR A 332 -11.75 12.49 0.95
CA THR A 332 -11.05 13.53 1.70
C THR A 332 -10.39 12.94 2.97
N PRO A 333 -9.41 13.63 3.58
CA PRO A 333 -8.75 13.11 4.78
C PRO A 333 -9.74 12.82 5.91
N GLY A 334 -9.77 11.58 6.39
CA GLY A 334 -10.66 11.13 7.46
C GLY A 334 -10.78 9.62 7.53
N ILE A 335 -11.63 9.15 8.46
CA ILE A 335 -11.94 7.74 8.69
C ILE A 335 -13.37 7.46 8.22
N TYR A 336 -13.55 6.37 7.47
CA TYR A 336 -14.79 5.98 6.80
C TYR A 336 -15.18 4.57 7.24
N HIS A 337 -16.29 4.44 7.94
CA HIS A 337 -16.85 3.18 8.38
C HIS A 337 -17.77 2.58 7.32
N LEU A 338 -17.56 1.31 6.99
CA LEU A 338 -18.24 0.63 5.90
C LEU A 338 -19.05 -0.55 6.44
N ASP A 339 -20.37 -0.52 6.26
CA ASP A 339 -21.30 -1.61 6.59
C ASP A 339 -21.43 -2.66 5.49
N ARG A 340 -20.94 -2.35 4.30
CA ARG A 340 -20.93 -3.19 3.10
C ARG A 340 -19.76 -2.82 2.19
N PRO A 341 -19.38 -3.68 1.23
CA PRO A 341 -18.28 -3.35 0.30
C PRO A 341 -18.58 -2.12 -0.56
N VAL A 342 -17.58 -1.30 -0.79
CA VAL A 342 -17.55 -0.37 -1.92
C VAL A 342 -17.29 -1.18 -3.18
N GLN A 343 -18.21 -1.15 -4.17
CA GLN A 343 -18.18 -1.98 -5.36
C GLN A 343 -17.84 -1.19 -6.62
N VAL A 344 -16.67 -1.41 -7.17
CA VAL A 344 -16.18 -0.78 -8.40
C VAL A 344 -16.47 -1.70 -9.60
N ASN A 345 -17.59 -1.47 -10.26
CA ASN A 345 -18.09 -2.34 -11.34
C ASN A 345 -17.89 -1.76 -12.75
N ARG A 346 -17.41 -0.52 -12.87
CA ARG A 346 -17.26 0.18 -14.15
C ARG A 346 -15.78 0.35 -14.50
N ALA A 347 -15.43 0.03 -15.75
CA ALA A 347 -14.09 0.28 -16.29
C ALA A 347 -13.68 1.74 -16.14
N ASN A 348 -12.37 1.97 -16.00
CA ASN A 348 -11.75 3.29 -15.85
C ASN A 348 -12.21 4.10 -14.63
N THR A 349 -12.83 3.44 -13.65
CA THR A 349 -13.19 4.11 -12.39
C THR A 349 -11.93 4.47 -11.61
N VAL A 350 -11.92 5.68 -11.05
CA VAL A 350 -10.88 6.18 -10.16
C VAL A 350 -11.42 6.21 -8.74
N VAL A 351 -10.67 5.63 -7.82
CA VAL A 351 -10.85 5.75 -6.37
C VAL A 351 -9.57 6.35 -5.81
N LEU A 352 -9.60 7.63 -5.48
CA LEU A 352 -8.44 8.39 -5.02
C LEU A 352 -8.66 8.86 -3.59
N GLY A 353 -7.70 8.61 -2.70
CA GLY A 353 -7.67 9.14 -1.34
C GLY A 353 -6.67 10.30 -1.20
N LEU A 354 -7.01 11.28 -0.38
CA LEU A 354 -6.14 12.35 0.05
C LEU A 354 -5.82 12.18 1.55
N GLY A 355 -4.58 12.49 1.95
CA GLY A 355 -4.20 12.55 3.37
C GLY A 355 -4.46 11.25 4.13
N TYR A 356 -4.21 10.12 3.50
CA TYR A 356 -4.40 8.80 4.12
C TYR A 356 -5.85 8.51 4.55
N ALA A 357 -6.84 8.92 3.76
CA ALA A 357 -8.23 8.53 3.98
C ALA A 357 -8.28 7.02 4.30
N THR A 358 -8.95 6.67 5.41
CA THR A 358 -8.91 5.31 5.96
C THR A 358 -10.29 4.66 5.89
N LEU A 359 -10.40 3.49 5.27
CA LEU A 359 -11.62 2.71 5.13
C LEU A 359 -11.63 1.59 6.18
N ILE A 360 -12.71 1.45 6.97
CA ILE A 360 -12.85 0.42 8.01
C ILE A 360 -14.13 -0.39 7.76
N PRO A 361 -14.03 -1.69 7.40
CA PRO A 361 -15.20 -2.58 7.28
C PRO A 361 -15.62 -3.08 8.67
N ASP A 362 -16.69 -2.52 9.22
CA ASP A 362 -17.10 -2.77 10.64
C ASP A 362 -17.65 -4.19 10.88
N ASN A 363 -18.32 -4.79 9.86
CA ASN A 363 -19.10 -6.02 10.03
C ASN A 363 -18.43 -7.27 9.44
N GLY A 364 -17.09 -7.25 9.25
CA GLY A 364 -16.35 -8.36 8.62
C GLY A 364 -16.59 -8.48 7.12
N VAL A 365 -17.10 -7.43 6.49
CA VAL A 365 -17.24 -7.35 5.03
C VAL A 365 -15.90 -7.01 4.37
N THR A 366 -15.80 -7.24 3.06
CA THR A 366 -14.69 -6.70 2.25
C THR A 366 -14.84 -5.18 2.14
N ALA A 367 -13.77 -4.42 2.38
CA ALA A 367 -13.86 -2.96 2.30
C ALA A 367 -14.11 -2.48 0.86
N LEU A 368 -13.36 -3.03 -0.11
CA LEU A 368 -13.47 -2.65 -1.50
C LEU A 368 -13.35 -3.87 -2.43
N LYS A 369 -14.27 -3.97 -3.39
CA LYS A 369 -14.29 -4.99 -4.45
C LYS A 369 -14.26 -4.35 -5.81
N VAL A 370 -13.40 -4.85 -6.69
CA VAL A 370 -13.33 -4.45 -8.09
C VAL A 370 -13.81 -5.61 -8.97
N ALA A 371 -14.70 -5.34 -9.90
CA ALA A 371 -15.10 -6.32 -10.92
C ALA A 371 -13.95 -6.59 -11.91
N ASP A 372 -14.11 -7.61 -12.75
CA ASP A 372 -13.13 -7.95 -13.79
C ASP A 372 -13.30 -7.00 -15.00
N VAL A 373 -12.85 -5.75 -14.82
CA VAL A 373 -13.00 -4.64 -15.79
C VAL A 373 -11.71 -3.86 -15.97
N ASP A 374 -11.59 -3.20 -17.12
CA ASP A 374 -10.38 -2.47 -17.50
C ASP A 374 -10.13 -1.20 -16.68
N GLY A 375 -8.85 -0.90 -16.42
CA GLY A 375 -8.35 0.43 -16.15
C GLY A 375 -8.79 1.07 -14.85
N VAL A 376 -9.28 0.31 -13.88
CA VAL A 376 -9.61 0.83 -12.54
C VAL A 376 -8.33 1.34 -11.87
N ARG A 377 -8.40 2.46 -11.17
CA ARG A 377 -7.29 3.06 -10.45
C ARG A 377 -7.65 3.24 -8.98
N LEU A 378 -7.05 2.45 -8.12
CA LEU A 378 -7.14 2.53 -6.68
C LEU A 378 -5.88 3.21 -6.16
N ALA A 379 -6.00 4.36 -5.48
CA ALA A 379 -4.83 5.13 -5.13
C ALA A 379 -4.93 5.92 -3.83
N GLY A 380 -3.87 5.91 -3.00
CA GLY A 380 -3.64 6.89 -1.93
C GLY A 380 -4.52 6.76 -0.69
N PHE A 381 -4.97 5.56 -0.30
CA PHE A 381 -5.79 5.36 0.89
C PHE A 381 -5.32 4.17 1.73
N LEU A 382 -5.80 4.12 2.97
CA LEU A 382 -5.55 3.06 3.93
C LEU A 382 -6.83 2.23 4.13
N ILE A 383 -6.69 0.93 4.30
CA ILE A 383 -7.75 0.03 4.79
C ILE A 383 -7.31 -0.50 6.15
N ASP A 384 -8.08 -0.20 7.19
CA ASP A 384 -7.93 -0.81 8.50
C ASP A 384 -8.93 -1.96 8.65
N ALA A 385 -8.47 -3.11 9.14
CA ALA A 385 -9.39 -4.18 9.48
C ALA A 385 -10.29 -3.77 10.64
N GLY A 386 -11.58 -4.05 10.52
CA GLY A 386 -12.53 -3.88 11.62
C GLY A 386 -12.42 -5.01 12.67
N PRO A 387 -13.15 -4.89 13.79
CA PRO A 387 -13.08 -5.87 14.90
C PRO A 387 -13.66 -7.25 14.56
N VAL A 388 -14.52 -7.31 13.56
CA VAL A 388 -15.09 -8.57 13.02
C VAL A 388 -14.23 -9.05 11.86
N ASN A 389 -13.86 -10.34 11.87
CA ASN A 389 -12.97 -10.89 10.84
C ASN A 389 -13.54 -10.73 9.44
N SER A 390 -12.81 -10.06 8.57
CA SER A 390 -13.06 -10.02 7.12
C SER A 390 -12.38 -11.21 6.45
N ALA A 391 -13.09 -11.92 5.60
CA ALA A 391 -12.48 -12.98 4.79
C ALA A 391 -11.38 -12.40 3.87
N THR A 392 -11.65 -11.21 3.32
CA THR A 392 -10.69 -10.42 2.50
C THR A 392 -10.99 -8.93 2.69
N LEU A 393 -9.96 -8.10 2.82
CA LEU A 393 -10.14 -6.64 2.97
C LEU A 393 -10.21 -5.92 1.61
N LEU A 394 -9.36 -6.30 0.64
CA LEU A 394 -9.36 -5.77 -0.73
C LEU A 394 -9.39 -6.91 -1.74
N GLU A 395 -10.34 -6.88 -2.66
CA GLU A 395 -10.47 -7.86 -3.74
C GLU A 395 -10.46 -7.15 -5.10
N VAL A 396 -9.48 -7.50 -5.96
CA VAL A 396 -9.33 -6.98 -7.32
C VAL A 396 -9.64 -8.09 -8.32
N GLY A 397 -10.82 -8.03 -8.92
CA GLY A 397 -11.42 -9.09 -9.71
C GLY A 397 -12.10 -10.16 -8.85
N PRO A 398 -13.22 -10.73 -9.31
CA PRO A 398 -13.85 -11.88 -8.66
C PRO A 398 -12.98 -13.13 -8.82
N GLN A 399 -13.20 -14.13 -7.99
CA GLN A 399 -12.57 -15.44 -8.16
C GLN A 399 -12.85 -16.00 -9.58
N GLY A 400 -11.81 -16.45 -10.27
CA GLY A 400 -11.90 -16.94 -11.64
C GLY A 400 -11.91 -15.83 -12.70
N ALA A 401 -11.63 -14.58 -12.35
CA ALA A 401 -11.42 -13.48 -13.30
C ALA A 401 -10.44 -13.89 -14.40
N SER A 402 -10.78 -13.61 -15.66
CA SER A 402 -10.00 -14.09 -16.81
C SER A 402 -9.92 -13.11 -17.98
N ALA A 403 -10.52 -11.92 -17.84
CA ALA A 403 -10.47 -10.90 -18.89
C ALA A 403 -9.03 -10.43 -19.13
N ASP A 404 -8.71 -10.10 -20.37
CA ASP A 404 -7.40 -9.57 -20.75
C ASP A 404 -7.38 -8.05 -20.57
N HIS A 405 -6.67 -7.60 -19.54
CA HIS A 405 -6.49 -6.18 -19.22
C HIS A 405 -5.14 -5.62 -19.69
N SER A 406 -4.40 -6.31 -20.56
CA SER A 406 -3.04 -5.91 -20.99
C SER A 406 -2.98 -4.52 -21.62
N ALA A 407 -4.02 -4.16 -22.39
CA ALA A 407 -4.10 -2.84 -23.01
C ALA A 407 -4.35 -1.71 -21.99
N ASN A 408 -5.12 -1.99 -20.94
CA ASN A 408 -5.52 -1.00 -19.95
C ASN A 408 -5.60 -1.62 -18.54
N PRO A 409 -4.46 -1.92 -17.91
CA PRO A 409 -4.39 -2.61 -16.62
C PRO A 409 -5.03 -1.82 -15.48
N THR A 410 -5.63 -2.54 -14.54
CA THR A 410 -6.01 -1.99 -13.23
C THR A 410 -4.75 -1.70 -12.41
N THR A 411 -4.78 -0.63 -11.62
CA THR A 411 -3.66 -0.24 -10.75
C THR A 411 -4.10 -0.12 -9.30
N VAL A 412 -3.22 -0.58 -8.39
CA VAL A 412 -3.31 -0.41 -6.93
C VAL A 412 -2.05 0.31 -6.49
N GLN A 413 -2.16 1.59 -6.09
CA GLN A 413 -1.00 2.47 -5.91
C GLN A 413 -1.07 3.21 -4.58
N ASP A 414 -0.05 3.10 -3.73
CA ASP A 414 -0.07 3.68 -2.39
C ASP A 414 -1.37 3.31 -1.62
N VAL A 415 -1.81 2.07 -1.79
CA VAL A 415 -2.91 1.49 -1.02
C VAL A 415 -2.32 0.63 0.08
N PHE A 416 -2.58 1.02 1.32
CA PHE A 416 -2.01 0.39 2.48
C PHE A 416 -3.07 -0.38 3.25
N ILE A 417 -2.69 -1.47 3.91
CA ILE A 417 -3.62 -2.29 4.69
C ILE A 417 -3.02 -2.53 6.08
N ARG A 418 -3.84 -2.31 7.11
CA ARG A 418 -3.43 -2.50 8.50
C ARG A 418 -4.42 -3.38 9.25
N ILE A 419 -3.90 -4.30 10.07
CA ILE A 419 -4.68 -5.20 10.91
C ILE A 419 -4.21 -5.08 12.35
N GLY A 420 -5.01 -4.45 13.21
CA GLY A 420 -4.58 -4.05 14.55
C GLY A 420 -3.78 -2.75 14.57
N GLY A 421 -3.18 -2.39 15.68
CA GLY A 421 -2.37 -1.19 15.89
C GLY A 421 -3.18 0.02 16.33
N ALA A 422 -4.18 0.46 15.57
CA ALA A 422 -5.07 1.55 15.98
C ALA A 422 -6.29 1.09 16.77
N GLY A 423 -6.45 -0.19 16.96
CA GLY A 423 -7.55 -0.84 17.66
C GLY A 423 -7.71 -2.29 17.21
N PRO A 424 -8.67 -3.04 17.79
CA PRO A 424 -8.91 -4.42 17.39
C PRO A 424 -9.25 -4.54 15.90
N GLY A 425 -8.55 -5.42 15.18
CA GLY A 425 -8.78 -5.68 13.76
C GLY A 425 -8.47 -7.13 13.43
N LYS A 426 -9.27 -7.74 12.53
CA LYS A 426 -9.06 -9.12 12.08
C LYS A 426 -9.35 -9.27 10.58
N ALA A 427 -8.53 -10.05 9.91
CA ALA A 427 -8.78 -10.46 8.53
C ALA A 427 -8.12 -11.81 8.24
N THR A 428 -8.76 -12.67 7.46
CA THR A 428 -8.11 -13.91 7.03
C THR A 428 -7.08 -13.64 5.95
N THR A 429 -7.41 -12.80 4.97
CA THR A 429 -6.52 -12.34 3.88
C THR A 429 -6.65 -10.83 3.73
N SER A 430 -5.55 -10.14 3.58
CA SER A 430 -5.59 -8.68 3.41
C SER A 430 -5.96 -8.29 1.98
N MET A 431 -5.23 -8.79 0.98
CA MET A 431 -5.42 -8.42 -0.42
C MET A 431 -5.46 -9.66 -1.31
N VAL A 432 -6.46 -9.73 -2.19
CA VAL A 432 -6.56 -10.76 -3.23
C VAL A 432 -6.59 -10.09 -4.60
N ILE A 433 -5.68 -10.48 -5.50
CA ILE A 433 -5.61 -10.03 -6.88
C ILE A 433 -5.99 -11.20 -7.78
N ASN A 434 -7.20 -11.18 -8.31
CA ASN A 434 -7.71 -12.20 -9.23
C ASN A 434 -7.64 -11.76 -10.70
N SER A 435 -7.79 -10.45 -10.98
CA SER A 435 -7.72 -9.92 -12.34
C SER A 435 -6.31 -9.98 -12.90
N ARG A 436 -6.21 -10.36 -14.17
CA ARG A 436 -4.96 -10.43 -14.93
C ARG A 436 -4.40 -9.03 -15.20
N HIS A 437 -3.08 -8.95 -15.47
CA HIS A 437 -2.37 -7.71 -15.82
C HIS A 437 -2.49 -6.57 -14.79
N THR A 438 -2.91 -6.84 -13.56
CA THR A 438 -2.97 -5.83 -12.51
C THR A 438 -1.56 -5.34 -12.14
N ILE A 439 -1.41 -4.04 -11.95
CA ILE A 439 -0.18 -3.41 -11.45
C ILE A 439 -0.40 -3.02 -9.98
N VAL A 440 0.38 -3.63 -9.08
CA VAL A 440 0.45 -3.25 -7.66
C VAL A 440 1.74 -2.45 -7.48
N ASP A 441 1.63 -1.17 -7.15
CA ASP A 441 2.78 -0.28 -7.12
C ASP A 441 2.84 0.49 -5.80
N HIS A 442 3.76 0.11 -4.96
CA HIS A 442 3.95 0.57 -3.60
C HIS A 442 2.73 0.31 -2.69
N THR A 443 2.81 -0.75 -1.95
CA THR A 443 1.83 -1.09 -0.91
C THR A 443 2.56 -1.57 0.34
N TRP A 444 2.02 -1.25 1.51
CA TRP A 444 2.40 -1.89 2.76
C TRP A 444 1.17 -2.58 3.34
N VAL A 445 1.25 -3.90 3.43
CA VAL A 445 0.22 -4.78 3.97
C VAL A 445 0.75 -5.32 5.29
N TRP A 446 0.23 -4.81 6.38
CA TRP A 446 0.81 -4.96 7.71
C TRP A 446 -0.17 -5.56 8.71
N ARG A 447 0.17 -6.72 9.27
CA ARG A 447 -0.40 -7.16 10.52
C ARG A 447 0.40 -6.49 11.64
N ALA A 448 -0.23 -5.57 12.37
CA ALA A 448 0.48 -4.76 13.36
C ALA A 448 1.16 -5.63 14.42
N ASP A 449 2.42 -5.31 14.71
CA ASP A 449 3.24 -5.92 15.75
C ASP A 449 3.28 -5.08 17.03
N HIS A 450 2.75 -3.84 16.98
CA HIS A 450 2.65 -2.93 18.11
C HIS A 450 1.41 -2.02 18.01
N GLY A 451 1.06 -1.35 19.12
CA GLY A 451 -0.16 -0.55 19.25
C GLY A 451 -1.29 -1.31 19.94
N ASP A 452 -2.53 -0.86 19.75
CA ASP A 452 -3.71 -1.47 20.34
C ASP A 452 -4.22 -2.66 19.50
N GLY A 453 -4.81 -3.65 20.19
CA GLY A 453 -5.43 -4.79 19.52
C GLY A 453 -4.43 -5.70 18.79
N VAL A 454 -3.19 -5.79 19.27
CA VAL A 454 -2.13 -6.65 18.75
C VAL A 454 -1.90 -7.89 19.61
N GLY A 455 -1.42 -8.98 18.98
CA GLY A 455 -1.08 -10.25 19.62
C GLY A 455 -1.40 -11.43 18.70
N TRP A 456 -0.73 -12.55 18.91
CA TRP A 456 -0.77 -13.72 18.03
C TRP A 456 -2.19 -14.12 17.59
N GLU A 457 -3.15 -14.15 18.51
CA GLU A 457 -4.56 -14.46 18.26
C GLU A 457 -5.46 -13.20 18.22
N THR A 458 -4.98 -12.05 18.72
CA THR A 458 -5.79 -10.84 18.86
C THR A 458 -6.07 -10.20 17.51
N ASN A 459 -5.03 -9.94 16.73
CA ASN A 459 -5.13 -9.44 15.35
C ASN A 459 -4.69 -10.50 14.33
N ARG A 460 -5.21 -11.72 14.50
CA ARG A 460 -4.87 -12.84 13.64
C ARG A 460 -5.17 -12.52 12.18
N ALA A 461 -4.18 -12.78 11.32
CA ALA A 461 -4.29 -12.69 9.88
C ALA A 461 -3.39 -13.75 9.23
N ASP A 462 -4.01 -14.70 8.51
CA ASP A 462 -3.26 -15.83 7.96
C ASP A 462 -2.43 -15.44 6.73
N TYR A 463 -2.95 -14.55 5.89
CA TYR A 463 -2.34 -14.21 4.59
C TYR A 463 -2.33 -12.71 4.32
N GLY A 464 -1.17 -12.21 3.86
CA GLY A 464 -1.04 -10.82 3.44
C GLY A 464 -1.62 -10.60 2.03
N VAL A 465 -0.88 -10.99 1.00
CA VAL A 465 -1.28 -10.80 -0.40
C VAL A 465 -1.37 -12.16 -1.10
N ARG A 466 -2.49 -12.41 -1.78
CA ARG A 466 -2.69 -13.57 -2.64
C ARG A 466 -2.92 -13.12 -4.07
N VAL A 467 -2.09 -13.59 -5.00
CA VAL A 467 -2.15 -13.23 -6.42
C VAL A 467 -2.56 -14.47 -7.22
N ASN A 468 -3.79 -14.47 -7.72
CA ASN A 468 -4.34 -15.54 -8.54
C ASN A 468 -4.31 -15.18 -10.04
N GLY A 469 -4.34 -13.88 -10.37
CA GLY A 469 -4.31 -13.39 -11.75
C GLY A 469 -2.96 -13.61 -12.43
N ASP A 470 -3.00 -13.93 -13.70
CA ASP A 470 -1.81 -14.00 -14.56
C ASP A 470 -1.27 -12.61 -14.90
N ASP A 471 0.02 -12.52 -15.26
CA ASP A 471 0.66 -11.31 -15.76
C ASP A 471 0.60 -10.12 -14.78
N VAL A 472 0.46 -10.37 -13.48
CA VAL A 472 0.45 -9.33 -12.45
C VAL A 472 1.88 -8.85 -12.19
N LEU A 473 2.05 -7.54 -12.13
CA LEU A 473 3.31 -6.89 -11.75
C LEU A 473 3.16 -6.25 -10.37
N ALA A 474 4.04 -6.61 -9.43
CA ALA A 474 4.18 -5.93 -8.16
C ALA A 474 5.53 -5.17 -8.11
N THR A 475 5.48 -3.88 -7.79
CA THR A 475 6.67 -3.03 -7.61
C THR A 475 6.61 -2.33 -6.25
N GLY A 476 7.68 -2.43 -5.46
CA GLY A 476 7.68 -1.85 -4.11
C GLY A 476 6.66 -2.51 -3.17
N LEU A 477 6.75 -3.83 -3.02
CA LEU A 477 5.84 -4.65 -2.23
C LEU A 477 6.40 -4.83 -0.81
N PHE A 478 5.71 -4.29 0.20
CA PHE A 478 6.02 -4.48 1.61
C PHE A 478 4.88 -5.28 2.25
N VAL A 479 5.17 -6.46 2.83
CA VAL A 479 4.15 -7.31 3.47
C VAL A 479 4.72 -7.97 4.71
N GLU A 480 4.11 -7.74 5.88
CA GLU A 480 4.76 -8.05 7.15
C GLU A 480 3.85 -8.71 8.18
N HIS A 481 4.44 -9.59 8.97
CA HIS A 481 3.97 -10.17 10.25
C HIS A 481 2.77 -11.10 10.15
N PHE A 482 2.44 -11.67 9.00
CA PHE A 482 1.31 -12.58 8.87
C PHE A 482 1.57 -13.93 9.57
N ASN A 483 0.50 -14.51 10.13
CA ASN A 483 0.59 -15.76 10.88
C ASN A 483 1.03 -16.95 10.01
N LYS A 484 0.78 -16.89 8.69
CA LYS A 484 1.22 -17.90 7.71
C LYS A 484 2.05 -17.24 6.59
N TYR A 485 1.54 -17.25 5.36
CA TYR A 485 2.26 -16.68 4.23
C TYR A 485 2.01 -15.18 4.12
N ASP A 486 3.08 -14.41 4.00
CA ASP A 486 2.94 -12.97 3.73
C ASP A 486 2.52 -12.75 2.27
N VAL A 487 3.14 -13.48 1.32
CA VAL A 487 2.73 -13.47 -0.09
C VAL A 487 2.55 -14.89 -0.62
N GLN A 488 1.43 -15.15 -1.31
CA GLN A 488 1.20 -16.36 -2.09
C GLN A 488 0.89 -15.99 -3.54
N TRP A 489 1.60 -16.60 -4.47
CA TRP A 489 1.47 -16.34 -5.90
C TRP A 489 1.06 -17.59 -6.66
N PHE A 490 -0.10 -17.56 -7.29
CA PHE A 490 -0.68 -18.65 -8.06
C PHE A 490 -0.77 -18.36 -9.56
N GLY A 491 -0.76 -17.07 -9.95
CA GLY A 491 -0.85 -16.64 -11.34
C GLY A 491 0.44 -16.91 -12.12
N GLN A 492 0.30 -17.16 -13.41
CA GLN A 492 1.42 -17.36 -14.33
C GLN A 492 2.03 -16.01 -14.76
N ARG A 493 3.31 -16.01 -15.15
CA ARG A 493 4.05 -14.85 -15.69
C ARG A 493 4.03 -13.64 -14.78
N GLY A 494 3.84 -13.88 -13.47
CA GLY A 494 3.92 -12.83 -12.47
C GLY A 494 5.33 -12.28 -12.32
N ARG A 495 5.43 -11.02 -11.91
CA ARG A 495 6.73 -10.38 -11.64
C ARG A 495 6.67 -9.53 -10.38
N THR A 496 7.71 -9.63 -9.55
CA THR A 496 7.91 -8.75 -8.39
C THR A 496 9.27 -8.07 -8.49
N ILE A 497 9.28 -6.74 -8.40
CA ILE A 497 10.49 -5.92 -8.29
C ILE A 497 10.46 -5.22 -6.96
N PHE A 498 11.37 -5.56 -6.09
CA PHE A 498 11.46 -5.19 -4.69
C PHE A 498 10.34 -5.79 -3.82
N PHE A 499 10.75 -6.61 -2.89
CA PHE A 499 9.91 -7.11 -1.81
C PHE A 499 10.65 -6.97 -0.48
N GLN A 500 9.94 -6.47 0.54
CA GLN A 500 10.42 -6.40 1.90
C GLN A 500 9.41 -7.06 2.82
N ASN A 501 9.92 -7.88 3.74
CA ASN A 501 9.11 -8.62 4.67
C ASN A 501 9.79 -8.72 6.03
N GLU A 502 8.99 -8.61 7.06
CA GLU A 502 9.34 -9.02 8.41
C GLU A 502 8.37 -10.11 8.85
N LYS A 503 8.93 -11.23 9.37
CA LYS A 503 8.11 -12.34 9.89
C LYS A 503 7.43 -11.92 11.19
N ALA A 504 6.31 -12.56 11.54
CA ALA A 504 5.57 -12.26 12.77
C ALA A 504 6.47 -12.35 14.00
N TYR A 505 6.70 -11.24 14.68
CA TYR A 505 7.58 -11.13 15.83
C TYR A 505 7.05 -11.87 17.05
N ASP A 506 5.72 -11.91 17.18
CA ASP A 506 4.95 -12.42 18.31
C ASP A 506 4.61 -13.92 18.24
N ALA A 507 5.27 -14.67 17.35
CA ALA A 507 5.09 -16.12 17.28
C ALA A 507 5.44 -16.77 18.62
N PRO A 508 4.49 -17.49 19.27
CA PRO A 508 4.70 -17.95 20.65
C PRO A 508 5.68 -19.11 20.79
N ASN A 509 5.86 -19.89 19.73
CA ASN A 509 6.80 -21.04 19.67
C ASN A 509 6.87 -21.61 18.26
N GLN A 510 7.79 -22.56 18.03
CA GLN A 510 7.99 -23.23 16.74
C GLN A 510 6.71 -23.93 16.23
N ALA A 511 5.93 -24.53 17.13
CA ALA A 511 4.72 -25.27 16.75
C ALA A 511 3.64 -24.35 16.15
N ALA A 512 3.54 -23.11 16.62
CA ALA A 512 2.56 -22.13 16.15
C ALA A 512 2.78 -21.71 14.69
N ILE A 513 4.01 -21.79 14.20
CA ILE A 513 4.36 -21.46 12.82
C ILE A 513 4.64 -22.69 11.97
N GLN A 514 4.42 -23.91 12.47
CA GLN A 514 4.73 -25.14 11.76
C GLN A 514 3.86 -25.31 10.51
N ASN A 515 4.49 -25.63 9.37
CA ASN A 515 3.84 -25.85 8.09
C ASN A 515 4.03 -27.30 7.63
N GLY A 516 3.23 -28.23 8.13
CA GLY A 516 3.45 -29.66 7.91
C GLY A 516 4.82 -30.11 8.45
N SER A 517 5.68 -30.63 7.62
CA SER A 517 7.05 -31.00 7.97
C SER A 517 8.05 -29.84 7.89
N ILE A 518 7.65 -28.69 7.36
CA ILE A 518 8.53 -27.52 7.13
C ILE A 518 8.45 -26.59 8.35
N LYS A 519 9.59 -26.13 8.84
CA LYS A 519 9.69 -25.15 9.91
C LYS A 519 9.33 -23.77 9.37
N GLY A 520 8.14 -23.29 9.68
CA GLY A 520 7.64 -21.97 9.30
C GLY A 520 7.03 -21.90 7.88
N TYR A 521 6.33 -20.81 7.65
CA TYR A 521 5.77 -20.43 6.35
C TYR A 521 6.71 -19.45 5.66
N ALA A 522 7.03 -19.68 4.37
CA ALA A 522 7.81 -18.73 3.59
C ALA A 522 7.16 -17.34 3.58
N ALA A 523 7.98 -16.30 3.58
CA ALA A 523 7.49 -14.92 3.38
C ALA A 523 6.87 -14.74 2.00
N TYR A 524 7.46 -15.36 0.98
CA TYR A 524 7.00 -15.31 -0.39
C TYR A 524 6.97 -16.73 -0.98
N LYS A 525 5.77 -17.23 -1.26
CA LYS A 525 5.55 -18.55 -1.86
C LYS A 525 4.99 -18.41 -3.27
N VAL A 526 5.71 -18.90 -4.27
CA VAL A 526 5.17 -19.20 -5.60
C VAL A 526 4.60 -20.63 -5.58
N ALA A 527 3.36 -20.81 -6.01
CA ALA A 527 2.69 -22.10 -6.00
C ALA A 527 3.37 -23.10 -6.96
N ASP A 528 3.30 -24.39 -6.62
CA ASP A 528 3.98 -25.44 -7.37
C ASP A 528 3.44 -25.64 -8.80
N SER A 529 2.23 -25.14 -9.08
CA SER A 529 1.60 -25.10 -10.42
C SER A 529 2.10 -23.99 -11.33
N VAL A 530 2.87 -23.04 -10.78
CA VAL A 530 3.39 -21.90 -11.57
C VAL A 530 4.65 -22.31 -12.31
N THR A 531 4.64 -22.13 -13.61
CA THR A 531 5.76 -22.47 -14.50
C THR A 531 6.56 -21.27 -14.96
N THR A 532 6.04 -20.06 -14.77
CA THR A 532 6.72 -18.81 -15.15
C THR A 532 6.47 -17.72 -14.12
N HIS A 533 7.54 -17.23 -13.51
CA HIS A 533 7.53 -16.15 -12.53
C HIS A 533 8.91 -15.48 -12.45
N GLU A 534 8.96 -14.21 -12.08
CA GLU A 534 10.22 -13.51 -11.93
C GLU A 534 10.23 -12.61 -10.69
N GLY A 535 11.27 -12.70 -9.86
CA GLY A 535 11.48 -11.89 -8.68
C GLY A 535 12.85 -11.21 -8.67
N TRP A 536 12.91 -9.90 -8.31
CA TRP A 536 14.14 -9.11 -8.26
C TRP A 536 14.26 -8.34 -6.94
N GLY A 537 15.36 -8.54 -6.21
CA GLY A 537 15.66 -7.76 -5.00
C GLY A 537 14.67 -8.01 -3.87
N LEU A 538 14.51 -9.27 -3.43
CA LEU A 538 13.57 -9.64 -2.39
C LEU A 538 14.30 -9.92 -1.07
N GLY A 539 13.84 -9.28 0.04
CA GLY A 539 14.37 -9.46 1.38
C GLY A 539 13.33 -9.94 2.38
N SER A 540 13.71 -10.85 3.28
CA SER A 540 12.88 -11.30 4.39
C SER A 540 13.68 -11.34 5.68
N TYR A 541 13.07 -10.81 6.77
CA TYR A 541 13.72 -10.59 8.05
C TYR A 541 12.95 -11.31 9.16
N CYS A 542 13.66 -11.95 10.09
CA CYS A 542 13.04 -12.51 11.29
C CYS A 542 13.54 -11.82 12.56
N TYR A 543 12.62 -11.61 13.49
CA TYR A 543 12.87 -11.12 14.84
C TYR A 543 11.84 -11.72 15.79
N TYR A 544 12.05 -13.00 16.16
CA TYR A 544 11.14 -13.73 17.05
C TYR A 544 11.42 -13.38 18.51
N ASN A 545 10.91 -12.22 18.95
CA ASN A 545 11.23 -11.67 20.26
C ASN A 545 10.53 -12.37 21.43
N VAL A 546 9.47 -13.15 21.16
CA VAL A 546 8.75 -13.96 22.16
C VAL A 546 9.46 -15.30 22.38
N ASP A 547 9.88 -15.97 21.30
CA ASP A 547 10.67 -17.21 21.36
C ASP A 547 11.84 -17.15 20.36
N PRO A 548 13.01 -16.63 20.79
CA PRO A 548 14.20 -16.55 19.95
C PRO A 548 14.76 -17.88 19.46
N SER A 549 14.29 -19.01 19.98
CA SER A 549 14.70 -20.34 19.53
C SER A 549 14.03 -20.78 18.21
N ILE A 550 13.04 -20.02 17.73
CA ILE A 550 12.31 -20.33 16.50
C ILE A 550 13.26 -20.34 15.30
N VAL A 551 13.11 -21.39 14.49
CA VAL A 551 13.83 -21.59 13.25
C VAL A 551 12.84 -21.55 12.08
N GLN A 552 13.11 -20.70 11.11
CA GLN A 552 12.43 -20.61 9.83
C GLN A 552 13.24 -21.39 8.78
N HIS A 553 12.65 -22.37 8.09
CA HIS A 553 13.40 -23.16 7.11
C HIS A 553 13.96 -22.27 5.99
N HIS A 554 13.09 -21.47 5.35
CA HIS A 554 13.50 -20.56 4.27
C HIS A 554 12.62 -19.30 4.24
N GLY A 555 13.17 -18.20 3.69
CA GLY A 555 12.41 -16.97 3.46
C GLY A 555 11.52 -17.06 2.23
N PHE A 556 11.97 -17.75 1.19
CA PHE A 556 11.32 -17.86 -0.11
C PHE A 556 11.07 -19.30 -0.49
N ALA A 557 9.92 -19.58 -1.15
CA ALA A 557 9.60 -20.91 -1.67
C ALA A 557 9.03 -20.81 -3.08
N ALA A 558 9.58 -21.60 -4.00
CA ALA A 558 9.18 -21.58 -5.40
C ALA A 558 9.39 -22.94 -6.06
N PRO A 559 8.65 -23.30 -7.12
CA PRO A 559 8.94 -24.50 -7.90
C PRO A 559 10.32 -24.39 -8.57
N ASN A 560 11.02 -25.50 -8.66
CA ASN A 560 12.27 -25.61 -9.44
C ASN A 560 11.91 -25.82 -10.93
N ALA A 561 11.46 -24.76 -11.56
CA ALA A 561 11.07 -24.75 -12.97
C ALA A 561 11.90 -23.71 -13.74
N SER A 562 12.32 -24.01 -14.96
CA SER A 562 13.21 -23.15 -15.75
C SER A 562 12.66 -21.76 -16.06
N GLY A 563 11.33 -21.58 -16.03
CA GLY A 563 10.66 -20.28 -16.21
C GLY A 563 10.40 -19.52 -14.90
N VAL A 564 10.72 -20.10 -13.73
CA VAL A 564 10.59 -19.42 -12.44
C VAL A 564 11.97 -18.95 -12.02
N LYS A 565 12.19 -17.64 -12.01
CA LYS A 565 13.49 -17.02 -11.80
C LYS A 565 13.46 -16.05 -10.63
N PHE A 566 14.48 -16.13 -9.78
CA PHE A 566 14.70 -15.15 -8.73
C PHE A 566 16.11 -14.60 -8.78
N HIS A 567 16.24 -13.31 -8.57
CA HIS A 567 17.50 -12.58 -8.61
C HIS A 567 17.64 -11.73 -7.35
N ASN A 568 18.81 -11.86 -6.70
CA ASN A 568 19.20 -11.01 -5.58
C ASN A 568 18.24 -11.13 -4.37
N LEU A 569 18.23 -12.33 -3.79
CA LEU A 569 17.46 -12.66 -2.59
C LEU A 569 18.32 -12.53 -1.35
N LEU A 570 17.72 -12.11 -0.24
CA LEU A 570 18.38 -12.12 1.06
C LEU A 570 17.42 -12.49 2.21
N VAL A 571 17.99 -13.07 3.26
CA VAL A 571 17.34 -13.26 4.56
C VAL A 571 18.25 -12.74 5.66
N VAL A 572 17.67 -12.18 6.73
CA VAL A 572 18.42 -11.62 7.87
C VAL A 572 17.74 -12.04 9.17
N SER A 573 18.55 -12.44 10.18
CA SER A 573 18.12 -12.53 11.56
C SER A 573 18.44 -11.23 12.27
N LEU A 574 17.41 -10.48 12.65
CA LEU A 574 17.58 -9.20 13.35
C LEU A 574 17.97 -9.47 14.81
N GLY A 575 19.16 -8.98 15.20
CA GLY A 575 19.67 -9.11 16.55
C GLY A 575 19.82 -10.55 17.06
N GLY A 576 19.86 -11.54 16.16
CA GLY A 576 19.94 -12.96 16.52
C GLY A 576 18.66 -13.52 17.16
N GLN A 577 17.53 -12.88 16.95
CA GLN A 577 16.24 -13.31 17.48
C GLN A 577 15.54 -14.22 16.45
N GLY A 578 15.79 -15.52 16.53
CA GLY A 578 15.39 -16.51 15.54
C GLY A 578 16.42 -16.72 14.42
N GLN A 579 16.12 -17.62 13.51
CA GLN A 579 17.07 -18.02 12.45
C GLN A 579 16.37 -18.48 11.18
N TYR A 580 16.98 -18.21 10.02
CA TYR A 580 16.70 -18.91 8.76
C TYR A 580 17.74 -20.02 8.51
N GLU A 581 17.29 -21.19 8.09
CA GLU A 581 18.19 -22.28 7.67
C GLU A 581 18.66 -22.09 6.22
N ARG A 582 17.81 -21.50 5.36
CA ARG A 582 18.04 -21.29 3.92
C ARG A 582 17.46 -19.95 3.46
N VAL A 583 17.86 -19.53 2.29
CA VAL A 583 17.31 -18.33 1.64
C VAL A 583 16.06 -18.69 0.84
N ILE A 584 16.17 -19.60 -0.13
CA ILE A 584 15.06 -20.08 -0.98
C ILE A 584 15.09 -21.60 -1.07
N ASN A 585 13.98 -22.25 -0.73
CA ASN A 585 13.89 -23.72 -0.66
C ASN A 585 15.08 -24.28 0.15
N ASP A 586 15.88 -25.17 -0.44
CA ASP A 586 17.08 -25.75 0.19
C ASP A 586 18.38 -25.01 -0.20
N THR A 587 18.28 -23.82 -0.81
CA THR A 587 19.40 -23.04 -1.34
C THR A 587 19.75 -21.84 -0.46
N GLY A 588 21.04 -21.55 -0.34
CA GLY A 588 21.61 -20.49 0.46
C GLY A 588 22.08 -20.96 1.83
N SER A 589 22.96 -20.20 2.44
CA SER A 589 23.50 -20.48 3.78
C SER A 589 22.49 -20.09 4.88
N PRO A 590 22.59 -20.67 6.08
CA PRO A 590 21.79 -20.18 7.21
C PRO A 590 22.19 -18.75 7.58
N THR A 591 21.26 -18.00 8.20
CA THR A 591 21.61 -16.73 8.82
C THR A 591 22.48 -16.95 10.05
N SER A 592 23.31 -15.96 10.39
CA SER A 592 24.01 -15.98 11.67
C SER A 592 23.02 -15.75 12.81
N GLY A 593 23.05 -16.60 13.83
CA GLY A 593 22.24 -16.43 15.06
C GLY A 593 22.71 -15.29 15.97
N THR A 594 23.83 -14.61 15.65
CA THR A 594 24.46 -13.60 16.53
C THR A 594 24.73 -12.26 15.85
N SER A 595 24.45 -12.14 14.55
CA SER A 595 24.72 -10.90 13.80
C SER A 595 23.65 -10.67 12.75
N THR A 596 23.53 -9.42 12.32
CA THR A 596 22.61 -8.99 11.25
C THR A 596 23.22 -9.10 9.85
N VAL A 597 24.16 -10.02 9.64
CA VAL A 597 24.76 -10.26 8.32
C VAL A 597 23.76 -11.01 7.45
N PRO A 598 23.42 -10.50 6.26
CA PRO A 598 22.52 -11.19 5.33
C PRO A 598 23.08 -12.50 4.84
N SER A 599 22.23 -13.52 4.71
CA SER A 599 22.46 -14.66 3.84
C SER A 599 21.80 -14.40 2.49
N THR A 600 22.53 -14.62 1.39
CA THR A 600 22.11 -14.17 0.06
C THR A 600 22.14 -15.28 -0.97
N VAL A 601 21.27 -15.15 -1.99
CA VAL A 601 21.28 -15.94 -3.23
C VAL A 601 21.14 -14.98 -4.41
N VAL A 602 22.16 -14.94 -5.28
CA VAL A 602 22.20 -14.00 -6.42
C VAL A 602 21.26 -14.44 -7.55
N SER A 603 21.11 -15.75 -7.77
CA SER A 603 20.23 -16.30 -8.81
C SER A 603 19.65 -17.65 -8.36
N TYR A 604 18.37 -17.88 -8.66
CA TYR A 604 17.68 -19.13 -8.43
C TYR A 604 16.68 -19.41 -9.56
N PRO A 605 16.54 -20.63 -10.05
CA PRO A 605 17.51 -21.71 -10.09
C PRO A 605 18.71 -21.37 -10.93
#